data_3977d602cdba7752be41b800ea6aa70f
#
_entry.id   3977d602cdba7752be41b800ea6aa70f
#
_cell.length_a   1.000
_cell.length_b   1.000
_cell.length_c   1.000
_cell.angle_alpha   90.00
_cell.angle_beta   90.00
_cell.angle_gamma   90.00
#
_symmetry.space_group_name_H-M   'P 1'
#
loop_
_entity.id
_entity.type
_entity.pdbx_description
1 polymer ?
#
loop_
_entity_poly.entity_id
_entity_poly.type
_entity_poly.pdbx_seq_one_letter_code
_entity_poly.pdbx_strand_id
1 'polypeptide(L)'
;MPIIIIITVLISTFLHATWNFLIKKSNHPYEYVQLLAVISGAITLPFAIFLIFTDKFTISGILLSILSGLVHVFYFYFLGTAYKKADLSFVYPIARGTAVALVPLVGLFIIKESVSNISLLGVFVVFLGILFLGNITHIRSVNFNDLFLSLITGITVSIYTIVDKYAVSLINPFFVFSISSFLGGFLSITLIDRRINHFYLIAKNNSRIIFVISFLSAIAYTLVLYAYKFSDVSLVTPLREVQTAIAAIMGIALLNEKLKFYKIIGVSFIIIGAILITY
;
A
#
# COMPACT_ATOMS: atom_id res chain seq x y z
N MET A 1 -11.54 9.50 15.00
CA MET A 1 -11.75 9.57 13.52
C MET A 1 -13.24 9.60 13.16
N PRO A 2 -13.71 10.36 12.13
CA PRO A 2 -15.10 10.28 11.64
C PRO A 2 -15.45 8.88 11.14
N ILE A 3 -16.66 8.39 11.47
CA ILE A 3 -17.08 7.02 11.11
C ILE A 3 -17.02 6.74 9.61
N ILE A 4 -17.33 7.74 8.78
CA ILE A 4 -17.26 7.61 7.32
C ILE A 4 -15.82 7.33 6.84
N ILE A 5 -14.81 7.92 7.47
CA ILE A 5 -13.40 7.67 7.15
C ILE A 5 -12.98 6.26 7.57
N ILE A 6 -13.44 5.80 8.74
CA ILE A 6 -13.18 4.42 9.19
C ILE A 6 -13.75 3.42 8.17
N ILE A 7 -15.01 3.57 7.77
CA ILE A 7 -15.66 2.72 6.77
C ILE A 7 -14.90 2.77 5.44
N THR A 8 -14.51 3.97 5.00
CA THR A 8 -13.75 4.17 3.76
C THR A 8 -12.42 3.40 3.80
N VAL A 9 -11.69 3.48 4.91
CA VAL A 9 -10.43 2.73 5.08
C VAL A 9 -10.69 1.21 5.11
N LEU A 10 -11.72 0.74 5.82
CA LEU A 10 -12.04 -0.69 5.88
C LEU A 10 -12.43 -1.27 4.52
N ILE A 11 -13.23 -0.56 3.72
CA ILE A 11 -13.52 -0.97 2.33
C ILE A 11 -12.23 -1.05 1.53
N SER A 12 -11.38 -0.01 1.62
CA SER A 12 -10.08 0.01 0.96
C SER A 12 -9.22 -1.19 1.35
N THR A 13 -9.18 -1.57 2.64
CA THR A 13 -8.37 -2.71 3.12
C THR A 13 -8.82 -4.04 2.52
N PHE A 14 -10.12 -4.24 2.37
CA PHE A 14 -10.66 -5.45 1.75
C PHE A 14 -10.29 -5.53 0.26
N LEU A 15 -10.49 -4.44 -0.48
CA LEU A 15 -10.11 -4.37 -1.90
C LEU A 15 -8.61 -4.57 -2.08
N HIS A 16 -7.81 -3.97 -1.20
CA HIS A 16 -6.35 -4.07 -1.23
C HIS A 16 -5.86 -5.50 -0.93
N ALA A 17 -6.42 -6.16 0.07
CA ALA A 17 -6.14 -7.57 0.36
C ALA A 17 -6.50 -8.47 -0.82
N THR A 18 -7.64 -8.20 -1.48
CA THR A 18 -8.13 -8.99 -2.61
C THR A 18 -7.19 -8.94 -3.81
N TRP A 19 -6.78 -7.74 -4.27
CA TRP A 19 -5.87 -7.68 -5.42
C TRP A 19 -4.47 -8.22 -5.09
N ASN A 20 -3.98 -8.02 -3.86
CA ASN A 20 -2.71 -8.64 -3.43
C ASN A 20 -2.79 -10.17 -3.45
N PHE A 21 -3.90 -10.75 -2.99
CA PHE A 21 -4.15 -12.19 -3.05
C PHE A 21 -4.13 -12.71 -4.49
N LEU A 22 -4.79 -12.00 -5.43
CA LEU A 22 -4.81 -12.37 -6.84
C LEU A 22 -3.42 -12.31 -7.47
N ILE A 23 -2.60 -11.32 -7.13
CA ILE A 23 -1.20 -11.25 -7.56
C ILE A 23 -0.38 -12.42 -6.99
N LYS A 24 -0.53 -12.71 -5.69
CA LYS A 24 0.17 -13.83 -5.05
C LYS A 24 -0.12 -15.17 -5.73
N LYS A 25 -1.35 -15.35 -6.21
CA LYS A 25 -1.78 -16.57 -6.93
C LYS A 25 -1.28 -16.64 -8.38
N SER A 26 -0.75 -15.54 -8.94
CA SER A 26 -0.31 -15.48 -10.32
C SER A 26 1.07 -16.11 -10.54
N ASN A 27 1.35 -16.50 -11.80
CA ASN A 27 2.69 -16.96 -12.20
C ASN A 27 3.67 -15.80 -12.48
N HIS A 28 3.19 -14.55 -12.49
CA HIS A 28 3.95 -13.35 -12.87
C HIS A 28 3.79 -12.22 -11.84
N PRO A 29 4.06 -12.45 -10.54
CA PRO A 29 3.75 -11.46 -9.50
C PRO A 29 4.52 -10.14 -9.68
N TYR A 30 5.77 -10.18 -10.16
CA TYR A 30 6.56 -8.99 -10.44
C TYR A 30 5.91 -8.13 -11.54
N GLU A 31 5.62 -8.76 -12.67
CA GLU A 31 5.04 -8.08 -13.83
C GLU A 31 3.64 -7.56 -13.55
N TYR A 32 2.86 -8.29 -12.76
CA TYR A 32 1.51 -7.88 -12.37
C TYR A 32 1.50 -6.63 -11.49
N VAL A 33 2.46 -6.49 -10.56
CA VAL A 33 2.61 -5.26 -9.75
C VAL A 33 2.89 -4.05 -10.64
N GLN A 34 3.78 -4.19 -11.61
CA GLN A 34 4.13 -3.09 -12.53
C GLN A 34 2.95 -2.71 -13.46
N LEU A 35 2.32 -3.72 -14.07
CA LEU A 35 1.18 -3.53 -14.97
C LEU A 35 -0.04 -2.96 -14.23
N LEU A 36 -0.31 -3.44 -13.02
CA LEU A 36 -1.34 -2.90 -12.16
C LEU A 36 -1.16 -1.39 -11.97
N ALA A 37 0.06 -0.93 -11.69
CA ALA A 37 0.34 0.48 -11.47
C ALA A 37 0.04 1.33 -12.72
N VAL A 38 0.56 0.93 -13.87
CA VAL A 38 0.33 1.66 -15.14
C VAL A 38 -1.16 1.69 -15.48
N ILE A 39 -1.81 0.53 -15.46
CA ILE A 39 -3.20 0.39 -15.93
C ILE A 39 -4.17 1.06 -14.96
N SER A 40 -3.96 0.94 -13.63
CA SER A 40 -4.82 1.62 -12.65
C SER A 40 -4.73 3.14 -12.78
N GLY A 41 -3.53 3.69 -12.95
CA GLY A 41 -3.35 5.11 -13.23
C GLY A 41 -3.99 5.54 -14.55
N ALA A 42 -3.85 4.74 -15.62
CA ALA A 42 -4.46 5.02 -16.93
C ALA A 42 -6.01 4.97 -16.89
N ILE A 43 -6.60 4.01 -16.16
CA ILE A 43 -8.06 3.92 -16.01
C ILE A 43 -8.64 5.15 -15.30
N THR A 44 -7.95 5.68 -14.31
CA THR A 44 -8.41 6.84 -13.52
C THR A 44 -8.07 8.17 -14.17
N LEU A 45 -7.12 8.22 -15.12
CA LEU A 45 -6.65 9.44 -15.74
C LEU A 45 -7.74 10.27 -16.46
N PRO A 46 -8.67 9.68 -17.24
CA PRO A 46 -9.74 10.45 -17.89
C PRO A 46 -10.62 11.18 -16.86
N PHE A 47 -10.95 10.53 -15.75
CA PHE A 47 -11.71 11.13 -14.68
C PHE A 47 -10.90 12.21 -13.93
N ALA A 48 -9.61 11.97 -13.71
CA ALA A 48 -8.71 12.95 -13.12
C ALA A 48 -8.61 14.22 -14.00
N ILE A 49 -8.52 14.07 -15.32
CA ILE A 49 -8.52 15.20 -16.27
C ILE A 49 -9.85 15.97 -16.21
N PHE A 50 -10.99 15.27 -16.16
CA PHE A 50 -12.28 15.92 -15.99
C PHE A 50 -12.35 16.78 -14.73
N LEU A 51 -11.80 16.29 -13.62
CA LEU A 51 -11.78 17.01 -12.33
C LEU A 51 -10.90 18.28 -12.35
N ILE A 52 -9.97 18.43 -13.32
CA ILE A 52 -9.20 19.68 -13.48
C ILE A 52 -10.13 20.88 -13.74
N PHE A 53 -11.23 20.64 -14.46
CA PHE A 53 -12.17 21.70 -14.81
C PHE A 53 -13.20 22.02 -13.73
N THR A 54 -13.33 21.17 -12.71
CA THR A 54 -14.37 21.28 -11.65
C THR A 54 -13.82 21.54 -10.26
N ASP A 55 -12.57 21.15 -9.99
CA ASP A 55 -11.93 21.25 -8.68
C ASP A 55 -10.80 22.30 -8.64
N LYS A 56 -10.41 22.68 -7.41
CA LYS A 56 -9.22 23.51 -7.21
C LYS A 56 -7.98 22.75 -7.64
N PHE A 57 -7.21 23.41 -8.50
CA PHE A 57 -5.99 22.86 -9.07
C PHE A 57 -4.79 23.73 -8.71
N THR A 58 -3.76 23.16 -8.09
CA THR A 58 -2.58 23.91 -7.68
C THR A 58 -1.32 23.32 -8.29
N ILE A 59 -0.39 24.16 -8.73
CA ILE A 59 0.91 23.71 -9.27
C ILE A 59 1.67 22.88 -8.24
N SER A 60 1.65 23.29 -6.96
CA SER A 60 2.30 22.55 -5.88
C SER A 60 1.71 21.15 -5.71
N GLY A 61 0.39 20.99 -5.84
CA GLY A 61 -0.26 19.68 -5.78
C GLY A 61 0.15 18.77 -6.94
N ILE A 62 0.31 19.33 -8.16
CA ILE A 62 0.82 18.58 -9.32
C ILE A 62 2.27 18.14 -9.07
N LEU A 63 3.13 19.05 -8.63
CA LEU A 63 4.54 18.73 -8.35
C LEU A 63 4.67 17.65 -7.27
N LEU A 64 3.86 17.70 -6.21
CA LEU A 64 3.83 16.65 -5.19
C LEU A 64 3.32 15.31 -5.76
N SER A 65 2.33 15.32 -6.66
CA SER A 65 1.86 14.09 -7.31
C SER A 65 2.93 13.46 -8.21
N ILE A 66 3.69 14.29 -8.92
CA ILE A 66 4.84 13.85 -9.71
C ILE A 66 5.93 13.30 -8.80
N LEU A 67 6.26 13.99 -7.70
CA LEU A 67 7.22 13.52 -6.71
C LEU A 67 6.81 12.17 -6.11
N SER A 68 5.53 12.04 -5.73
CA SER A 68 4.98 10.76 -5.30
C SER A 68 5.16 9.67 -6.37
N GLY A 69 4.87 9.98 -7.64
CA GLY A 69 5.10 9.07 -8.75
C GLY A 69 6.56 8.63 -8.90
N LEU A 70 7.51 9.54 -8.74
CA LEU A 70 8.94 9.20 -8.77
C LEU A 70 9.34 8.28 -7.60
N VAL A 71 8.78 8.49 -6.41
CA VAL A 71 8.99 7.56 -5.27
C VAL A 71 8.34 6.20 -5.54
N HIS A 72 7.16 6.19 -6.16
CA HIS A 72 6.47 4.96 -6.55
C HIS A 72 7.24 4.12 -7.56
N VAL A 73 8.12 4.71 -8.41
CA VAL A 73 9.03 3.94 -9.29
C VAL A 73 9.86 2.96 -8.46
N PHE A 74 10.49 3.46 -7.40
CA PHE A 74 11.30 2.63 -6.49
C PHE A 74 10.43 1.65 -5.69
N TYR A 75 9.28 2.09 -5.21
CA TYR A 75 8.33 1.23 -4.50
C TYR A 75 7.92 0.02 -5.34
N PHE A 76 7.43 0.22 -6.57
CA PHE A 76 7.01 -0.87 -7.44
C PHE A 76 8.17 -1.79 -7.81
N TYR A 77 9.34 -1.24 -8.06
CA TYR A 77 10.54 -2.02 -8.35
C TYR A 77 10.95 -2.89 -7.17
N PHE A 78 11.08 -2.31 -5.96
CA PHE A 78 11.49 -3.05 -4.77
C PHE A 78 10.44 -4.07 -4.36
N LEU A 79 9.17 -3.69 -4.35
CA LEU A 79 8.06 -4.60 -4.03
C LEU A 79 8.01 -5.78 -5.02
N GLY A 80 8.05 -5.51 -6.31
CA GLY A 80 8.05 -6.54 -7.34
C GLY A 80 9.26 -7.47 -7.23
N THR A 81 10.45 -6.92 -6.97
CA THR A 81 11.69 -7.69 -6.76
C THR A 81 11.59 -8.56 -5.52
N ALA A 82 11.04 -8.03 -4.45
CA ALA A 82 10.81 -8.76 -3.21
C ALA A 82 9.83 -9.93 -3.41
N TYR A 83 8.74 -9.71 -4.17
CA TYR A 83 7.79 -10.77 -4.50
C TYR A 83 8.38 -11.90 -5.35
N LYS A 84 9.41 -11.59 -6.16
CA LYS A 84 10.09 -12.58 -6.99
C LYS A 84 11.16 -13.36 -6.24
N LYS A 85 11.86 -12.75 -5.28
CA LYS A 85 13.10 -13.31 -4.69
C LYS A 85 12.93 -13.91 -3.32
N ALA A 86 11.96 -13.44 -2.53
CA ALA A 86 11.86 -13.80 -1.13
C ALA A 86 10.44 -14.27 -0.74
N ASP A 87 10.37 -14.98 0.38
CA ASP A 87 9.08 -15.38 0.94
C ASP A 87 8.21 -14.18 1.29
N LEU A 88 7.07 -14.08 0.65
CA LEU A 88 6.11 -13.00 0.86
C LEU A 88 5.69 -12.87 2.33
N SER A 89 5.61 -13.99 3.02
CA SER A 89 5.30 -14.07 4.45
C SER A 89 6.33 -13.40 5.35
N PHE A 90 7.53 -13.12 4.84
CA PHE A 90 8.59 -12.38 5.53
C PHE A 90 8.69 -10.92 5.06
N VAL A 91 8.81 -10.72 3.74
CA VAL A 91 9.03 -9.40 3.14
C VAL A 91 7.88 -8.45 3.44
N TYR A 92 6.66 -8.92 3.24
CA TYR A 92 5.49 -8.07 3.35
C TYR A 92 5.27 -7.51 4.77
N PRO A 93 5.33 -8.32 5.85
CA PRO A 93 5.21 -7.78 7.20
C PRO A 93 6.33 -6.80 7.58
N ILE A 94 7.57 -7.01 7.15
CA ILE A 94 8.66 -6.08 7.45
C ILE A 94 8.45 -4.75 6.73
N ALA A 95 8.14 -4.77 5.44
CA ALA A 95 7.88 -3.55 4.68
C ALA A 95 6.70 -2.76 5.28
N ARG A 96 5.61 -3.47 5.63
CA ARG A 96 4.42 -2.84 6.25
C ARG A 96 4.69 -2.36 7.66
N GLY A 97 5.39 -3.15 8.49
CA GLY A 97 5.79 -2.77 9.84
C GLY A 97 6.69 -1.53 9.86
N THR A 98 7.61 -1.43 8.91
CA THR A 98 8.45 -0.23 8.73
C THR A 98 7.60 1.01 8.46
N ALA A 99 6.60 0.90 7.57
CA ALA A 99 5.71 2.02 7.29
C ALA A 99 4.84 2.41 8.50
N VAL A 100 4.29 1.42 9.23
CA VAL A 100 3.50 1.65 10.45
C VAL A 100 4.35 2.28 11.57
N ALA A 101 5.65 2.00 11.62
CA ALA A 101 6.56 2.65 12.56
C ALA A 101 6.90 4.08 12.14
N LEU A 102 7.28 4.29 10.88
CA LEU A 102 7.82 5.57 10.41
C LEU A 102 6.75 6.64 10.14
N VAL A 103 5.61 6.26 9.55
CA VAL A 103 4.59 7.25 9.15
C VAL A 103 3.99 7.97 10.36
N PRO A 104 3.56 7.29 11.45
CA PRO A 104 3.09 7.98 12.64
C PRO A 104 4.16 8.86 13.31
N LEU A 105 5.43 8.44 13.30
CA LEU A 105 6.52 9.27 13.83
C LEU A 105 6.64 10.58 13.05
N VAL A 106 6.60 10.52 11.71
CA VAL A 106 6.61 11.74 10.88
C VAL A 106 5.34 12.56 11.11
N GLY A 107 4.17 11.93 11.21
CA GLY A 107 2.90 12.59 11.49
C GLY A 107 2.93 13.37 12.80
N LEU A 108 3.39 12.74 13.88
CA LEU A 108 3.45 13.36 15.20
C LEU A 108 4.53 14.46 15.32
N PHE A 109 5.76 14.15 14.87
CA PHE A 109 6.90 15.05 15.15
C PHE A 109 7.12 16.13 14.08
N ILE A 110 6.79 15.83 12.81
CA ILE A 110 7.03 16.75 11.68
C ILE A 110 5.74 17.44 11.27
N ILE A 111 4.64 16.71 11.04
CA ILE A 111 3.34 17.27 10.64
C ILE A 111 2.63 17.88 11.86
N LYS A 112 2.99 17.43 13.09
CA LYS A 112 2.41 17.86 14.36
C LYS A 112 0.91 17.49 14.50
N GLU A 113 0.57 16.29 14.05
CA GLU A 113 -0.76 15.72 14.22
C GLU A 113 -1.06 15.49 15.72
N SER A 114 -2.29 15.74 16.14
CA SER A 114 -2.72 15.56 17.52
C SER A 114 -3.45 14.23 17.67
N VAL A 115 -2.77 13.23 18.20
CA VAL A 115 -3.28 11.85 18.34
C VAL A 115 -3.45 11.51 19.82
N SER A 116 -4.58 10.88 20.18
CA SER A 116 -4.85 10.47 21.56
C SER A 116 -3.89 9.35 22.01
N ASN A 117 -3.62 9.26 23.33
CA ASN A 117 -2.78 8.20 23.89
C ASN A 117 -3.35 6.80 23.63
N ILE A 118 -4.67 6.66 23.59
CA ILE A 118 -5.36 5.39 23.29
C ILE A 118 -5.10 5.01 21.82
N SER A 119 -5.22 5.95 20.89
CA SER A 119 -4.91 5.70 19.49
C SER A 119 -3.43 5.38 19.28
N LEU A 120 -2.50 6.03 19.99
CA LEU A 120 -1.07 5.67 19.94
C LEU A 120 -0.80 4.26 20.46
N LEU A 121 -1.47 3.85 21.54
CA LEU A 121 -1.43 2.45 21.99
C LEU A 121 -1.94 1.52 20.89
N GLY A 122 -3.03 1.89 20.20
CA GLY A 122 -3.55 1.14 19.05
C GLY A 122 -2.54 0.99 17.92
N VAL A 123 -1.83 2.06 17.55
CA VAL A 123 -0.73 2.02 16.57
C VAL A 123 0.36 1.03 16.97
N PHE A 124 0.78 1.08 18.24
CA PHE A 124 1.78 0.16 18.77
C PHE A 124 1.31 -1.30 18.75
N VAL A 125 0.05 -1.55 19.10
CA VAL A 125 -0.54 -2.91 19.07
C VAL A 125 -0.63 -3.44 17.63
N VAL A 126 -1.01 -2.60 16.63
CA VAL A 126 -0.98 -2.96 15.20
C VAL A 126 0.45 -3.32 14.77
N PHE A 127 1.42 -2.51 15.14
CA PHE A 127 2.83 -2.78 14.83
C PHE A 127 3.28 -4.15 15.36
N LEU A 128 2.98 -4.46 16.63
CA LEU A 128 3.26 -5.78 17.20
C LEU A 128 2.54 -6.89 16.41
N GLY A 129 1.29 -6.69 16.04
CA GLY A 129 0.52 -7.65 15.25
C GLY A 129 1.18 -7.99 13.92
N ILE A 130 1.72 -6.98 13.20
CA ILE A 130 2.46 -7.17 11.96
C ILE A 130 3.73 -7.97 12.20
N LEU A 131 4.47 -7.66 13.25
CA LEU A 131 5.68 -8.39 13.62
C LEU A 131 5.37 -9.87 13.91
N PHE A 132 4.30 -10.18 14.64
CA PHE A 132 3.86 -11.56 14.86
C PHE A 132 3.51 -12.27 13.55
N LEU A 133 2.79 -11.63 12.64
CA LEU A 133 2.48 -12.21 11.32
C LEU A 133 3.74 -12.52 10.51
N GLY A 134 4.77 -11.70 10.61
CA GLY A 134 6.07 -11.91 9.97
C GLY A 134 6.89 -13.07 10.53
N ASN A 135 6.40 -13.74 11.58
CA ASN A 135 7.10 -14.86 12.23
C ASN A 135 8.56 -14.53 12.59
N ILE A 136 8.73 -13.55 13.47
CA ILE A 136 10.03 -12.99 13.90
C ILE A 136 11.06 -14.07 14.31
N THR A 137 10.60 -15.24 14.73
CA THR A 137 11.49 -16.36 15.11
C THR A 137 12.35 -16.88 13.97
N HIS A 138 11.95 -16.63 12.71
CA HIS A 138 12.70 -17.01 11.52
C HIS A 138 13.69 -15.95 11.03
N ILE A 139 13.77 -14.77 11.65
CA ILE A 139 14.71 -13.69 11.27
C ILE A 139 16.18 -14.18 11.26
N ARG A 140 16.54 -15.17 12.08
CA ARG A 140 17.93 -15.70 12.13
C ARG A 140 18.37 -16.45 10.86
N SER A 141 17.45 -16.86 10.01
CA SER A 141 17.75 -17.56 8.75
C SER A 141 17.58 -16.69 7.50
N VAL A 142 17.30 -15.41 7.68
CA VAL A 142 16.98 -14.50 6.58
C VAL A 142 18.26 -13.94 5.95
N ASN A 143 18.27 -13.95 4.62
CA ASN A 143 19.35 -13.31 3.87
C ASN A 143 19.28 -11.78 4.09
N PHE A 144 20.45 -11.17 4.30
CA PHE A 144 20.59 -9.71 4.47
C PHE A 144 19.95 -8.93 3.31
N ASN A 145 20.04 -9.44 2.08
CA ASN A 145 19.44 -8.80 0.91
C ASN A 145 17.90 -8.74 0.99
N ASP A 146 17.25 -9.78 1.52
CA ASP A 146 15.80 -9.84 1.64
C ASP A 146 15.31 -8.89 2.74
N LEU A 147 16.05 -8.79 3.83
CA LEU A 147 15.80 -7.81 4.88
C LEU A 147 15.96 -6.38 4.35
N PHE A 148 17.05 -6.11 3.62
CA PHE A 148 17.30 -4.81 3.02
C PHE A 148 16.19 -4.40 2.04
N LEU A 149 15.79 -5.31 1.13
CA LEU A 149 14.69 -5.07 0.19
C LEU A 149 13.36 -4.77 0.91
N SER A 150 13.10 -5.47 2.01
CA SER A 150 11.88 -5.26 2.80
C SER A 150 11.88 -3.89 3.48
N LEU A 151 13.00 -3.53 4.13
CA LEU A 151 13.14 -2.24 4.81
C LEU A 151 13.06 -1.07 3.82
N ILE A 152 13.78 -1.14 2.68
CA ILE A 152 13.76 -0.07 1.69
C ILE A 152 12.39 0.08 1.04
N THR A 153 11.66 -1.03 0.85
CA THR A 153 10.26 -0.99 0.41
C THR A 153 9.40 -0.24 1.44
N GLY A 154 9.55 -0.53 2.73
CA GLY A 154 8.81 0.16 3.80
C GLY A 154 9.17 1.64 3.93
N ILE A 155 10.43 2.00 3.73
CA ILE A 155 10.88 3.40 3.68
C ILE A 155 10.24 4.13 2.50
N THR A 156 10.24 3.53 1.30
CA THR A 156 9.57 4.15 0.13
C THR A 156 8.07 4.29 0.35
N VAL A 157 7.41 3.31 1.00
CA VAL A 157 6.01 3.44 1.42
C VAL A 157 5.82 4.65 2.33
N SER A 158 6.69 4.84 3.32
CA SER A 158 6.61 5.96 4.26
C SER A 158 6.77 7.29 3.55
N ILE A 159 7.74 7.41 2.65
CA ILE A 159 8.01 8.65 1.90
C ILE A 159 6.82 9.01 1.02
N TYR A 160 6.33 8.10 0.15
CA TYR A 160 5.23 8.46 -0.71
C TYR A 160 3.94 8.72 0.08
N THR A 161 3.71 8.02 1.19
CA THR A 161 2.53 8.26 2.05
C THR A 161 2.51 9.68 2.59
N ILE A 162 3.64 10.21 3.04
CA ILE A 162 3.75 11.60 3.52
C ILE A 162 3.59 12.60 2.36
N VAL A 163 4.23 12.34 1.22
CA VAL A 163 4.06 13.17 0.01
C VAL A 163 2.61 13.20 -0.44
N ASP A 164 1.93 12.04 -0.46
CA ASP A 164 0.53 11.90 -0.82
C ASP A 164 -0.39 12.66 0.16
N LYS A 165 -0.11 12.62 1.47
CA LYS A 165 -0.85 13.41 2.48
C LYS A 165 -0.84 14.89 2.15
N TYR A 166 0.32 15.43 1.79
CA TYR A 166 0.44 16.82 1.38
C TYR A 166 -0.21 17.09 0.01
N ALA A 167 -0.04 16.19 -0.96
CA ALA A 167 -0.64 16.35 -2.28
C ALA A 167 -2.17 16.42 -2.22
N VAL A 168 -2.83 15.50 -1.48
CA VAL A 168 -4.29 15.47 -1.38
C VAL A 168 -4.89 16.64 -0.60
N SER A 169 -4.10 17.35 0.19
CA SER A 169 -4.54 18.59 0.81
C SER A 169 -4.68 19.75 -0.19
N LEU A 170 -4.00 19.67 -1.33
CA LEU A 170 -3.89 20.71 -2.35
C LEU A 170 -4.72 20.44 -3.60
N ILE A 171 -4.92 19.16 -3.94
CA ILE A 171 -5.65 18.73 -5.15
C ILE A 171 -6.51 17.49 -4.87
N ASN A 172 -7.29 17.10 -5.87
CA ASN A 172 -8.18 15.95 -5.77
C ASN A 172 -7.41 14.61 -5.64
N PRO A 173 -7.81 13.68 -4.73
CA PRO A 173 -7.20 12.38 -4.56
C PRO A 173 -7.11 11.53 -5.85
N PHE A 174 -8.11 11.59 -6.72
CA PHE A 174 -8.07 10.89 -8.01
C PHE A 174 -6.92 11.34 -8.90
N PHE A 175 -6.63 12.66 -8.91
CA PHE A 175 -5.52 13.19 -9.69
C PHE A 175 -4.19 12.73 -9.11
N VAL A 176 -4.02 12.82 -7.78
CA VAL A 176 -2.80 12.33 -7.09
C VAL A 176 -2.56 10.87 -7.43
N PHE A 177 -3.59 10.02 -7.30
CA PHE A 177 -3.50 8.60 -7.63
C PHE A 177 -3.13 8.36 -9.09
N SER A 178 -3.85 8.99 -10.02
CA SER A 178 -3.64 8.77 -11.46
C SER A 178 -2.21 9.07 -11.88
N ILE A 179 -1.69 10.24 -11.48
CA ILE A 179 -0.34 10.66 -11.84
C ILE A 179 0.71 9.79 -11.14
N SER A 180 0.61 9.60 -9.82
CA SER A 180 1.61 8.84 -9.08
C SER A 180 1.68 7.37 -9.52
N SER A 181 0.54 6.72 -9.71
CA SER A 181 0.48 5.33 -10.12
C SER A 181 0.93 5.12 -11.56
N PHE A 182 0.40 5.94 -12.50
CA PHE A 182 0.78 5.85 -13.90
C PHE A 182 2.28 6.11 -14.09
N LEU A 183 2.78 7.23 -13.56
CA LEU A 183 4.18 7.62 -13.69
C LEU A 183 5.10 6.59 -13.04
N GLY A 184 4.77 6.16 -11.81
CA GLY A 184 5.54 5.17 -11.07
C GLY A 184 5.68 3.84 -11.81
N GLY A 185 4.57 3.29 -12.29
CA GLY A 185 4.57 2.03 -13.04
C GLY A 185 5.23 2.17 -14.42
N PHE A 186 4.90 3.23 -15.18
CA PHE A 186 5.44 3.48 -16.51
C PHE A 186 6.98 3.64 -16.48
N LEU A 187 7.50 4.47 -15.59
CA LEU A 187 8.94 4.67 -15.47
C LEU A 187 9.65 3.43 -14.92
N SER A 188 9.02 2.67 -14.03
CA SER A 188 9.58 1.40 -13.55
C SER A 188 9.74 0.39 -14.68
N ILE A 189 8.76 0.25 -15.58
CA ILE A 189 8.86 -0.64 -16.75
C ILE A 189 9.87 -0.12 -17.76
N THR A 190 9.84 1.17 -18.09
CA THR A 190 10.59 1.73 -19.23
C THR A 190 12.05 2.04 -18.91
N LEU A 191 12.33 2.57 -17.72
CA LEU A 191 13.67 3.01 -17.34
C LEU A 191 14.45 1.97 -16.54
N ILE A 192 13.77 1.21 -15.67
CA ILE A 192 14.45 0.24 -14.80
C ILE A 192 14.45 -1.15 -15.44
N ASP A 193 13.27 -1.70 -15.74
CA ASP A 193 13.19 -3.08 -16.27
C ASP A 193 13.55 -3.18 -17.75
N ARG A 194 13.05 -2.24 -18.57
CA ARG A 194 13.29 -2.12 -20.03
C ARG A 194 12.76 -3.28 -20.88
N ARG A 195 12.08 -4.28 -20.33
CA ARG A 195 11.52 -5.42 -21.06
C ARG A 195 10.09 -5.16 -21.55
N ILE A 196 9.84 -4.04 -22.22
CA ILE A 196 8.50 -3.55 -22.62
C ILE A 196 7.70 -4.62 -23.36
N ASN A 197 8.31 -5.32 -24.33
CA ASN A 197 7.64 -6.37 -25.10
C ASN A 197 7.19 -7.55 -24.23
N HIS A 198 7.96 -7.89 -23.21
CA HIS A 198 7.60 -8.94 -22.25
C HIS A 198 6.36 -8.53 -21.43
N PHE A 199 6.33 -7.30 -20.92
CA PHE A 199 5.17 -6.77 -20.19
C PHE A 199 3.93 -6.70 -21.09
N TYR A 200 4.09 -6.27 -22.36
CA TYR A 200 3.00 -6.25 -23.31
C TYR A 200 2.39 -7.64 -23.57
N LEU A 201 3.23 -8.66 -23.74
CA LEU A 201 2.77 -10.04 -23.94
C LEU A 201 2.03 -10.58 -22.73
N ILE A 202 2.54 -10.32 -21.52
CA ILE A 202 1.86 -10.71 -20.27
C ILE A 202 0.52 -10.00 -20.14
N ALA A 203 0.47 -8.69 -20.42
CA ALA A 203 -0.76 -7.91 -20.36
C ALA A 203 -1.80 -8.43 -21.36
N LYS A 204 -1.38 -8.74 -22.59
CA LYS A 204 -2.26 -9.28 -23.64
C LYS A 204 -2.83 -10.64 -23.24
N ASN A 205 -1.99 -11.55 -22.75
CA ASN A 205 -2.40 -12.92 -22.44
C ASN A 205 -3.23 -13.01 -21.14
N ASN A 206 -3.11 -12.03 -20.26
CA ASN A 206 -3.76 -12.03 -18.94
C ASN A 206 -4.66 -10.80 -18.72
N SER A 207 -5.17 -10.20 -19.81
CA SER A 207 -5.84 -8.91 -19.79
C SER A 207 -6.98 -8.80 -18.78
N ARG A 208 -7.83 -9.83 -18.64
CA ARG A 208 -8.96 -9.84 -17.69
C ARG A 208 -8.51 -9.69 -16.25
N ILE A 209 -7.57 -10.53 -15.81
CA ILE A 209 -7.11 -10.52 -14.41
C ILE A 209 -6.34 -9.23 -14.10
N ILE A 210 -5.52 -8.75 -15.05
CA ILE A 210 -4.77 -7.51 -14.89
C ILE A 210 -5.74 -6.32 -14.80
N PHE A 211 -6.79 -6.29 -15.63
CA PHE A 211 -7.82 -5.25 -15.53
C PHE A 211 -8.50 -5.28 -14.16
N VAL A 212 -8.92 -6.46 -13.68
CA VAL A 212 -9.58 -6.61 -12.37
C VAL A 212 -8.69 -6.12 -11.23
N ILE A 213 -7.43 -6.57 -11.16
CA ILE A 213 -6.51 -6.15 -10.09
C ILE A 213 -6.21 -4.65 -10.15
N SER A 214 -6.11 -4.08 -11.36
CA SER A 214 -5.87 -2.64 -11.58
C SER A 214 -7.07 -1.81 -11.14
N PHE A 215 -8.28 -2.25 -11.46
CA PHE A 215 -9.52 -1.58 -11.05
C PHE A 215 -9.71 -1.62 -9.53
N LEU A 216 -9.48 -2.79 -8.91
CA LEU A 216 -9.53 -2.93 -7.45
C LEU A 216 -8.49 -2.05 -6.76
N SER A 217 -7.27 -1.98 -7.31
CA SER A 217 -6.19 -1.13 -6.80
C SER A 217 -6.53 0.35 -6.92
N ALA A 218 -7.10 0.77 -8.06
CA ALA A 218 -7.51 2.14 -8.30
C ALA A 218 -8.52 2.61 -7.24
N ILE A 219 -9.57 1.83 -7.01
CA ILE A 219 -10.58 2.16 -5.98
C ILE A 219 -9.92 2.12 -4.59
N ALA A 220 -9.20 1.04 -4.27
CA ALA A 220 -8.62 0.87 -2.94
C ALA A 220 -7.71 2.04 -2.54
N TYR A 221 -6.78 2.44 -3.41
CA TYR A 221 -5.83 3.49 -3.04
C TYR A 221 -6.44 4.89 -3.10
N THR A 222 -7.36 5.15 -4.04
CA THR A 222 -8.10 6.42 -4.06
C THR A 222 -8.91 6.64 -2.78
N LEU A 223 -9.54 5.59 -2.24
CA LEU A 223 -10.23 5.65 -0.94
C LEU A 223 -9.27 5.98 0.20
N VAL A 224 -8.05 5.43 0.18
CA VAL A 224 -7.01 5.78 1.16
C VAL A 224 -6.59 7.24 1.04
N LEU A 225 -6.34 7.70 -0.17
CA LEU A 225 -5.99 9.10 -0.43
C LEU A 225 -7.11 10.05 0.04
N TYR A 226 -8.35 9.65 -0.15
CA TYR A 226 -9.49 10.36 0.40
C TYR A 226 -9.46 10.38 1.93
N ALA A 227 -9.14 9.25 2.57
CA ALA A 227 -8.98 9.21 4.02
C ALA A 227 -7.83 10.09 4.52
N TYR A 228 -6.70 10.14 3.81
CA TYR A 228 -5.58 11.05 4.12
C TYR A 228 -5.96 12.53 4.01
N LYS A 229 -6.87 12.87 3.09
CA LYS A 229 -7.35 14.25 2.95
C LYS A 229 -8.12 14.74 4.19
N PHE A 230 -8.88 13.87 4.85
CA PHE A 230 -9.81 14.23 5.91
C PHE A 230 -9.44 13.69 7.29
N SER A 231 -8.33 12.98 7.44
CA SER A 231 -7.89 12.43 8.72
C SER A 231 -6.37 12.37 8.83
N ASP A 232 -5.87 12.16 10.04
CA ASP A 232 -4.46 12.09 10.35
C ASP A 232 -3.80 10.86 9.71
N VAL A 233 -2.65 11.06 9.07
CA VAL A 233 -1.91 9.97 8.44
C VAL A 233 -1.37 8.99 9.47
N SER A 234 -1.10 9.48 10.68
CA SER A 234 -0.67 8.68 11.84
C SER A 234 -1.72 7.64 12.27
N LEU A 235 -3.00 7.85 11.96
CA LEU A 235 -4.10 6.95 12.29
C LEU A 235 -4.51 6.10 11.08
N VAL A 236 -4.64 6.72 9.91
CA VAL A 236 -5.09 6.04 8.69
C VAL A 236 -4.10 4.95 8.27
N THR A 237 -2.78 5.21 8.34
CA THR A 237 -1.76 4.25 7.89
C THR A 237 -1.76 2.96 8.72
N PRO A 238 -1.76 2.99 10.07
CA PRO A 238 -1.88 1.76 10.86
C PRO A 238 -3.25 1.09 10.72
N LEU A 239 -4.34 1.85 10.62
CA LEU A 239 -5.68 1.27 10.41
C LEU A 239 -5.75 0.46 9.10
N ARG A 240 -5.04 0.89 8.05
CA ARG A 240 -4.93 0.14 6.79
C ARG A 240 -4.34 -1.26 6.97
N GLU A 241 -3.62 -1.53 8.04
CA GLU A 241 -3.02 -2.85 8.25
C GLU A 241 -4.04 -3.96 8.55
N VAL A 242 -5.30 -3.63 8.74
CA VAL A 242 -6.40 -4.60 8.68
C VAL A 242 -6.36 -5.40 7.36
N GLN A 243 -5.86 -4.83 6.26
CA GLN A 243 -5.60 -5.55 5.01
C GLN A 243 -4.65 -6.74 5.19
N THR A 244 -3.65 -6.62 6.06
CA THR A 244 -2.67 -7.68 6.34
C THR A 244 -3.32 -8.83 7.12
N ALA A 245 -4.22 -8.51 8.06
CA ALA A 245 -5.03 -9.49 8.75
C ALA A 245 -5.99 -10.22 7.78
N ILE A 246 -6.69 -9.48 6.91
CA ILE A 246 -7.56 -10.06 5.87
C ILE A 246 -6.76 -10.96 4.92
N ALA A 247 -5.58 -10.52 4.46
CA ALA A 247 -4.72 -11.31 3.58
C ALA A 247 -4.25 -12.61 4.25
N ALA A 248 -3.93 -12.58 5.54
CA ALA A 248 -3.58 -13.77 6.32
C ALA A 248 -4.76 -14.75 6.44
N ILE A 249 -5.97 -14.25 6.70
CA ILE A 249 -7.20 -15.06 6.75
C ILE A 249 -7.48 -15.67 5.37
N MET A 250 -7.38 -14.89 4.29
CA MET A 250 -7.56 -15.39 2.92
C MET A 250 -6.52 -16.47 2.57
N GLY A 251 -5.27 -16.30 3.00
CA GLY A 251 -4.22 -17.31 2.82
C GLY A 251 -4.59 -18.65 3.48
N ILE A 252 -5.11 -18.61 4.70
CA ILE A 252 -5.54 -19.80 5.44
C ILE A 252 -6.78 -20.43 4.76
N ALA A 253 -7.80 -19.62 4.46
CA ALA A 253 -9.10 -20.10 3.99
C ALA A 253 -9.08 -20.56 2.51
N LEU A 254 -8.33 -19.87 1.64
CA LEU A 254 -8.40 -20.05 0.19
C LEU A 254 -7.15 -20.72 -0.41
N LEU A 255 -6.00 -20.70 0.29
CA LEU A 255 -4.76 -21.32 -0.15
C LEU A 255 -4.39 -22.55 0.70
N ASN A 256 -5.25 -22.95 1.66
CA ASN A 256 -4.98 -24.06 2.60
C ASN A 256 -3.66 -23.87 3.37
N GLU A 257 -3.25 -22.61 3.65
CA GLU A 257 -2.09 -22.35 4.47
C GLU A 257 -2.34 -22.82 5.90
N LYS A 258 -1.32 -23.43 6.51
CA LYS A 258 -1.44 -23.93 7.89
C LYS A 258 -1.75 -22.78 8.87
N LEU A 259 -2.80 -22.98 9.66
CA LEU A 259 -3.11 -22.11 10.79
C LEU A 259 -2.06 -22.33 11.87
N LYS A 260 -1.19 -21.33 12.05
CA LYS A 260 -0.15 -21.35 13.11
C LYS A 260 -0.51 -20.35 14.20
N PHE A 261 -0.14 -20.65 15.42
CA PHE A 261 -0.50 -19.84 16.61
C PHE A 261 -0.08 -18.36 16.48
N TYR A 262 1.11 -18.09 15.95
CA TYR A 262 1.58 -16.72 15.73
C TYR A 262 0.70 -15.92 14.73
N LYS A 263 0.06 -16.60 13.75
CA LYS A 263 -0.88 -15.93 12.84
C LYS A 263 -2.15 -15.49 13.56
N ILE A 264 -2.64 -16.32 14.51
CA ILE A 264 -3.81 -15.97 15.33
C ILE A 264 -3.48 -14.74 16.18
N ILE A 265 -2.36 -14.73 16.88
CA ILE A 265 -1.92 -13.59 17.72
C ILE A 265 -1.78 -12.34 16.83
N GLY A 266 -1.09 -12.44 15.71
CA GLY A 266 -0.87 -11.29 14.81
C GLY A 266 -2.18 -10.68 14.30
N VAL A 267 -3.12 -11.51 13.82
CA VAL A 267 -4.44 -11.06 13.38
C VAL A 267 -5.21 -10.40 14.53
N SER A 268 -5.23 -11.03 15.73
CA SER A 268 -5.92 -10.49 16.89
C SER A 268 -5.35 -9.12 17.30
N PHE A 269 -4.03 -8.96 17.30
CA PHE A 269 -3.38 -7.68 17.64
C PHE A 269 -3.71 -6.59 16.62
N ILE A 270 -3.71 -6.91 15.32
CA ILE A 270 -4.12 -5.94 14.28
C ILE A 270 -5.56 -5.50 14.48
N ILE A 271 -6.48 -6.42 14.77
CA ILE A 271 -7.89 -6.09 14.98
C ILE A 271 -8.07 -5.24 16.26
N ILE A 272 -7.47 -5.66 17.38
CA ILE A 272 -7.54 -4.91 18.65
C ILE A 272 -6.93 -3.51 18.47
N GLY A 273 -5.76 -3.42 17.87
CA GLY A 273 -5.11 -2.14 17.61
C GLY A 273 -5.92 -1.25 16.68
N ALA A 274 -6.54 -1.80 15.64
CA ALA A 274 -7.43 -1.05 14.76
C ALA A 274 -8.64 -0.48 15.53
N ILE A 275 -9.24 -1.25 16.46
CA ILE A 275 -10.33 -0.76 17.32
C ILE A 275 -9.81 0.40 18.19
N LEU A 276 -8.65 0.25 18.86
CA LEU A 276 -8.08 1.32 19.69
C LEU A 276 -7.76 2.60 18.92
N ILE A 277 -7.36 2.50 17.65
CA ILE A 277 -7.10 3.67 16.79
C ILE A 277 -8.37 4.47 16.52
N THR A 278 -9.54 3.84 16.54
CA THR A 278 -10.80 4.50 16.23
C THR A 278 -11.41 5.26 17.42
N TYR A 279 -10.89 5.02 18.65
CA TYR A 279 -11.22 5.78 19.85
C TYR A 279 -10.42 7.09 19.94
#